data_3a297ce2438bee32c25e0c5fda7070f3
#
_entry.id   3a297ce2438bee32c25e0c5fda7070f3
#
_cell.length_a   1.000
_cell.length_b   1.000
_cell.length_c   1.000
_cell.angle_alpha   90.00
_cell.angle_beta   90.00
_cell.angle_gamma   90.00
#
_symmetry.space_group_name_H-M   'P 1'
#
loop_
_entity.id
_entity.type
_entity.pdbx_description
1 polymer ?
#
loop_
_entity_poly.entity_id
_entity_poly.type
_entity_poly.pdbx_seq_one_letter_code
_entity_poly.pdbx_strand_id
1 'polypeptide(L)'
;MAEVIKNKYDFAIIFDVENGNPNGDPDAGNMPRIDPETGYGIVTDVCIKRKIRNYVETAKEDEKGYKIYIKSGVPLNKSDKTALEYVGVDTNVADDKIKSQVKELKKGNAELDLKIRDFMCANFFDVRTFGAVMTTFVSNGLNCGQVRGPVQLSFARSVDPVLPQEVTITRCAITTEKDAEDKNNTMGNKFIIPYGLYVAEGYISANLARKVTGFSEDDLELLWNAIVNMFEFDHAAARGKMAVRKLVIFKHDSELGNAPSYKLFEKININKKENVTVPRKFADYDFSVDTDMLPSGVECIIK
;
A
#
# COMPACT_ATOMS: atom_id res chain seq x y z
N MET A 1 25.65 5.42 -2.09
CA MET A 1 24.29 4.94 -2.45
C MET A 1 24.09 3.63 -1.71
N ALA A 2 22.96 3.44 -1.08
CA ALA A 2 22.62 2.16 -0.44
C ALA A 2 22.67 1.01 -1.47
N GLU A 3 22.99 -0.18 -1.01
CA GLU A 3 23.09 -1.35 -1.87
C GLU A 3 21.68 -1.80 -2.30
N VAL A 4 21.49 -2.10 -3.60
CA VAL A 4 20.24 -2.65 -4.12
C VAL A 4 20.04 -4.06 -3.58
N ILE A 5 18.81 -4.42 -3.20
CA ILE A 5 18.50 -5.74 -2.68
C ILE A 5 18.92 -6.86 -3.64
N LYS A 6 19.42 -7.96 -3.10
CA LYS A 6 19.89 -9.13 -3.86
C LYS A 6 18.98 -10.34 -3.73
N ASN A 7 18.18 -10.37 -2.70
CA ASN A 7 17.33 -11.50 -2.32
C ASN A 7 15.87 -11.26 -2.71
N LYS A 8 15.19 -12.32 -3.15
CA LYS A 8 13.72 -12.34 -3.24
C LYS A 8 13.14 -12.48 -1.84
N TYR A 9 11.97 -11.83 -1.61
CA TYR A 9 11.17 -12.00 -0.38
C TYR A 9 9.73 -12.29 -0.74
N ASP A 10 9.13 -13.21 0.01
CA ASP A 10 7.69 -13.37 0.11
C ASP A 10 7.28 -13.04 1.55
N PHE A 11 6.16 -12.38 1.76
CA PHE A 11 5.77 -11.98 3.11
C PHE A 11 4.26 -11.96 3.30
N ALA A 12 3.80 -12.15 4.52
CA ALA A 12 2.41 -12.04 4.90
C ALA A 12 2.23 -11.03 6.03
N ILE A 13 1.29 -10.11 5.85
CA ILE A 13 0.89 -9.11 6.86
C ILE A 13 -0.37 -9.61 7.52
N ILE A 14 -0.32 -9.91 8.81
CA ILE A 14 -1.47 -10.28 9.62
C ILE A 14 -1.85 -9.07 10.47
N PHE A 15 -3.06 -8.55 10.25
CA PHE A 15 -3.56 -7.37 10.96
C PHE A 15 -5.03 -7.54 11.32
N ASP A 16 -5.47 -6.85 12.36
CA ASP A 16 -6.86 -6.88 12.76
C ASP A 16 -7.52 -5.50 12.78
N VAL A 17 -8.81 -5.52 12.82
CA VAL A 17 -9.68 -4.36 13.02
C VAL A 17 -10.68 -4.67 14.12
N GLU A 18 -10.88 -3.72 15.03
CA GLU A 18 -11.89 -3.76 16.09
C GLU A 18 -12.75 -2.50 16.00
N ASN A 19 -14.06 -2.70 15.86
CA ASN A 19 -15.07 -1.61 15.81
C ASN A 19 -14.75 -0.54 14.75
N GLY A 20 -14.33 -0.97 13.54
CA GLY A 20 -13.90 -0.07 12.48
C GLY A 20 -14.22 -0.54 11.08
N ASN A 21 -13.99 0.35 10.12
CA ASN A 21 -14.06 0.05 8.70
C ASN A 21 -12.64 0.01 8.11
N PRO A 22 -12.10 -1.17 7.81
CA PRO A 22 -10.73 -1.29 7.32
C PRO A 22 -10.57 -0.77 5.89
N ASN A 23 -11.60 -0.92 5.05
CA ASN A 23 -11.63 -0.46 3.67
C ASN A 23 -13.07 -0.31 3.16
N GLY A 24 -13.58 0.91 3.21
CA GLY A 24 -14.91 1.19 2.71
C GLY A 24 -15.04 1.07 1.19
N ASP A 25 -16.23 0.70 0.75
CA ASP A 25 -16.60 0.62 -0.65
C ASP A 25 -17.39 1.86 -1.08
N PRO A 26 -16.85 2.73 -1.95
CA PRO A 26 -17.56 3.92 -2.41
C PRO A 26 -18.85 3.59 -3.17
N ASP A 27 -18.91 2.44 -3.84
CA ASP A 27 -20.07 2.00 -4.61
C ASP A 27 -21.19 1.43 -3.71
N ALA A 28 -20.85 1.06 -2.48
CA ALA A 28 -21.78 0.51 -1.47
C ALA A 28 -21.95 1.42 -0.25
N GLY A 29 -22.03 2.75 -0.45
CA GLY A 29 -22.24 3.70 0.64
C GLY A 29 -21.14 3.70 1.70
N ASN A 30 -19.92 3.37 1.32
CA ASN A 30 -18.76 3.24 2.20
C ASN A 30 -18.85 2.08 3.22
N MET A 31 -19.66 1.05 2.95
CA MET A 31 -19.64 -0.20 3.74
C MET A 31 -18.26 -0.89 3.65
N PRO A 32 -17.83 -1.62 4.70
CA PRO A 32 -16.68 -2.50 4.60
C PRO A 32 -16.83 -3.47 3.41
N ARG A 33 -15.77 -3.62 2.63
CA ARG A 33 -15.78 -4.54 1.48
C ARG A 33 -15.85 -5.98 1.96
N ILE A 34 -16.77 -6.74 1.42
CA ILE A 34 -16.92 -8.17 1.66
C ILE A 34 -17.12 -8.91 0.33
N ASP A 35 -16.72 -10.16 0.32
CA ASP A 35 -17.09 -11.10 -0.72
C ASP A 35 -18.54 -11.54 -0.47
N PRO A 36 -19.50 -11.24 -1.36
CA PRO A 36 -20.92 -11.47 -1.10
C PRO A 36 -21.30 -12.96 -1.04
N GLU A 37 -20.49 -13.84 -1.62
CA GLU A 37 -20.77 -15.28 -1.60
C GLU A 37 -20.29 -15.95 -0.31
N THR A 38 -19.17 -15.49 0.22
CA THR A 38 -18.50 -16.15 1.35
C THR A 38 -18.58 -15.37 2.65
N GLY A 39 -18.89 -14.06 2.58
CA GLY A 39 -18.88 -13.15 3.73
C GLY A 39 -17.48 -12.77 4.22
N TYR A 40 -16.42 -13.19 3.54
CA TYR A 40 -15.06 -12.80 3.91
C TYR A 40 -14.81 -11.33 3.61
N GLY A 41 -14.23 -10.63 4.59
CA GLY A 41 -13.83 -9.23 4.43
C GLY A 41 -12.66 -9.07 3.46
N ILE A 42 -12.66 -7.96 2.72
CA ILE A 42 -11.64 -7.64 1.73
C ILE A 42 -11.02 -6.27 2.05
N VAL A 43 -9.69 -6.20 2.01
CA VAL A 43 -8.95 -4.93 2.01
C VAL A 43 -8.05 -4.90 0.78
N THR A 44 -8.22 -3.87 -0.06
CA THR A 44 -7.48 -3.75 -1.31
C THR A 44 -6.00 -3.42 -1.06
N ASP A 45 -5.13 -3.85 -1.98
CA ASP A 45 -3.71 -3.50 -1.97
C ASP A 45 -3.47 -1.99 -1.99
N VAL A 46 -4.30 -1.25 -2.72
CA VAL A 46 -4.26 0.22 -2.78
C VAL A 46 -4.49 0.84 -1.41
N CYS A 47 -5.41 0.28 -0.61
CA CYS A 47 -5.65 0.73 0.76
C CYS A 47 -4.41 0.52 1.65
N ILE A 48 -3.79 -0.66 1.58
CA ILE A 48 -2.58 -0.98 2.35
C ILE A 48 -1.41 -0.09 1.89
N LYS A 49 -1.17 -0.01 0.59
CA LYS A 49 -0.11 0.84 0.00
C LYS A 49 -0.26 2.32 0.41
N ARG A 50 -1.50 2.83 0.51
CA ARG A 50 -1.74 4.19 0.98
C ARG A 50 -1.26 4.38 2.43
N LYS A 51 -1.53 3.41 3.32
CA LYS A 51 -1.11 3.50 4.72
C LYS A 51 0.42 3.45 4.86
N ILE A 52 1.07 2.61 4.06
CA ILE A 52 2.54 2.58 3.97
C ILE A 52 3.09 3.93 3.49
N ARG A 53 2.48 4.54 2.45
CA ARG A 53 2.86 5.88 1.98
C ARG A 53 2.70 6.95 3.06
N ASN A 54 1.58 6.93 3.77
CA ASN A 54 1.32 7.89 4.85
C ASN A 54 2.38 7.78 5.96
N TYR A 55 2.77 6.55 6.33
CA TYR A 55 3.84 6.34 7.29
C TYR A 55 5.18 6.92 6.79
N VAL A 56 5.57 6.59 5.56
CA VAL A 56 6.84 7.09 4.99
C VAL A 56 6.83 8.61 4.87
N GLU A 57 5.72 9.22 4.45
CA GLU A 57 5.56 10.67 4.41
C GLU A 57 5.77 11.31 5.79
N THR A 58 5.21 10.70 6.84
CA THR A 58 5.36 11.19 8.22
C THR A 58 6.78 10.96 8.74
N ALA A 59 7.38 9.80 8.46
CA ALA A 59 8.70 9.44 9.01
C ALA A 59 9.86 10.15 8.29
N LYS A 60 9.68 10.52 7.02
CA LYS A 60 10.73 11.10 6.17
C LYS A 60 10.51 12.57 5.79
N GLU A 61 9.34 13.14 6.03
CA GLU A 61 9.02 14.57 5.86
C GLU A 61 9.53 15.15 4.51
N ASP A 62 9.28 14.44 3.40
CA ASP A 62 9.77 14.81 2.06
C ASP A 62 11.32 14.85 1.91
N GLU A 63 12.06 14.12 2.77
CA GLU A 63 13.51 13.94 2.63
C GLU A 63 13.87 13.54 1.20
N LYS A 64 15.03 13.99 0.72
CA LYS A 64 15.51 13.72 -0.64
C LYS A 64 15.57 12.18 -0.90
N GLY A 65 14.87 11.73 -1.93
CA GLY A 65 14.77 10.31 -2.28
C GLY A 65 13.61 9.57 -1.62
N TYR A 66 12.89 10.20 -0.68
CA TYR A 66 11.77 9.58 0.05
C TYR A 66 10.44 10.31 -0.14
N LYS A 67 10.35 11.19 -1.13
CA LYS A 67 9.08 11.83 -1.49
C LYS A 67 8.04 10.80 -1.90
N ILE A 68 6.76 11.14 -1.72
CA ILE A 68 5.64 10.32 -2.17
C ILE A 68 5.03 10.93 -3.43
N TYR A 69 4.96 10.13 -4.49
CA TYR A 69 4.37 10.52 -5.78
C TYR A 69 2.84 10.53 -5.71
N ILE A 70 2.23 9.43 -5.19
CA ILE A 70 0.78 9.30 -5.05
C ILE A 70 0.37 9.83 -3.67
N LYS A 71 0.25 11.17 -3.58
CA LYS A 71 -0.07 11.92 -2.37
C LYS A 71 -1.51 12.44 -2.42
N SER A 72 -2.22 12.38 -1.29
CA SER A 72 -3.61 12.86 -1.21
C SER A 72 -3.71 14.36 -1.46
N GLY A 73 -4.64 14.78 -2.32
CA GLY A 73 -4.87 16.20 -2.61
C GLY A 73 -3.80 16.88 -3.48
N VAL A 74 -2.80 16.15 -3.95
CA VAL A 74 -1.75 16.69 -4.83
C VAL A 74 -1.91 16.12 -6.24
N PRO A 75 -2.04 16.98 -7.28
CA PRO A 75 -2.07 16.52 -8.66
C PRO A 75 -0.74 15.87 -9.06
N LEU A 76 -0.81 14.68 -9.68
CA LEU A 76 0.38 13.92 -10.11
C LEU A 76 1.28 14.70 -11.07
N ASN A 77 0.69 15.47 -11.98
CA ASN A 77 1.43 16.27 -12.96
C ASN A 77 2.39 17.30 -12.33
N LYS A 78 2.16 17.71 -11.08
CA LYS A 78 3.08 18.58 -10.36
C LYS A 78 4.44 17.91 -10.14
N SER A 79 4.44 16.65 -9.76
CA SER A 79 5.65 15.84 -9.59
C SER A 79 6.27 15.47 -10.93
N ASP A 80 5.44 15.20 -11.96
CA ASP A 80 5.92 14.89 -13.31
C ASP A 80 6.65 16.08 -13.94
N LYS A 81 6.20 17.32 -13.70
CA LYS A 81 6.87 18.54 -14.16
C LYS A 81 8.31 18.62 -13.64
N THR A 82 8.57 18.24 -12.39
CA THR A 82 9.95 18.29 -11.84
C THR A 82 10.90 17.36 -12.60
N ALA A 83 10.40 16.22 -13.10
CA ALA A 83 11.22 15.31 -13.89
C ALA A 83 11.44 15.83 -15.33
N LEU A 84 10.46 16.54 -15.90
CA LEU A 84 10.61 17.21 -17.19
C LEU A 84 11.62 18.38 -17.10
N GLU A 85 11.55 19.16 -16.04
CA GLU A 85 12.53 20.24 -15.75
C GLU A 85 13.96 19.71 -15.58
N TYR A 86 14.10 18.55 -14.91
CA TYR A 86 15.39 17.89 -14.75
C TYR A 86 16.07 17.55 -16.09
N VAL A 87 15.29 17.24 -17.11
CA VAL A 87 15.80 16.94 -18.46
C VAL A 87 15.83 18.17 -19.38
N GLY A 88 15.55 19.37 -18.86
CA GLY A 88 15.67 20.66 -19.58
C GLY A 88 14.42 21.10 -20.33
N VAL A 89 13.24 20.56 -20.00
CA VAL A 89 11.95 21.02 -20.55
C VAL A 89 11.44 22.20 -19.72
N ASP A 90 11.09 23.31 -20.36
CA ASP A 90 10.37 24.41 -19.70
C ASP A 90 8.91 24.01 -19.47
N THR A 91 8.53 23.83 -18.21
CA THR A 91 7.16 23.44 -17.81
C THR A 91 6.23 24.63 -17.52
N ASN A 92 6.74 25.89 -17.61
CA ASN A 92 5.97 27.11 -17.39
C ASN A 92 5.26 27.62 -18.67
N VAL A 93 5.21 26.80 -19.70
CA VAL A 93 4.57 27.08 -20.99
C VAL A 93 3.33 26.20 -21.17
N ALA A 94 2.53 26.50 -22.20
CA ALA A 94 1.35 25.70 -22.55
C ALA A 94 1.71 24.25 -22.91
N ASP A 95 0.83 23.30 -22.61
CA ASP A 95 1.06 21.86 -22.77
C ASP A 95 1.51 21.45 -24.18
N ASP A 96 1.02 22.12 -25.24
CA ASP A 96 1.44 21.85 -26.61
C ASP A 96 2.92 22.21 -26.86
N LYS A 97 3.41 23.24 -26.18
CA LYS A 97 4.84 23.62 -26.24
C LYS A 97 5.70 22.62 -25.46
N ILE A 98 5.20 22.12 -24.31
CA ILE A 98 5.86 21.04 -23.56
C ILE A 98 6.01 19.80 -24.45
N LYS A 99 4.93 19.38 -25.11
CA LYS A 99 4.95 18.24 -26.06
C LYS A 99 5.97 18.43 -27.18
N SER A 100 6.03 19.63 -27.74
CA SER A 100 6.98 19.96 -28.81
C SER A 100 8.43 19.85 -28.34
N GLN A 101 8.76 20.41 -27.16
CA GLN A 101 10.09 20.34 -26.55
C GLN A 101 10.48 18.87 -26.26
N VAL A 102 9.58 18.08 -25.66
CA VAL A 102 9.81 16.66 -25.39
C VAL A 102 10.08 15.88 -26.67
N LYS A 103 9.34 16.16 -27.74
CA LYS A 103 9.51 15.51 -29.05
C LYS A 103 10.88 15.85 -29.68
N GLU A 104 11.35 17.08 -29.51
CA GLU A 104 12.68 17.50 -30.00
C GLU A 104 13.80 16.85 -29.19
N LEU A 105 13.70 16.86 -27.86
CA LEU A 105 14.67 16.21 -26.96
C LEU A 105 14.77 14.70 -27.23
N LYS A 106 13.64 14.05 -27.53
CA LYS A 106 13.60 12.62 -27.82
C LYS A 106 14.33 12.26 -29.12
N LYS A 107 14.28 13.14 -30.14
CA LYS A 107 15.02 12.90 -31.40
C LYS A 107 16.52 12.86 -31.24
N GLY A 108 17.06 13.62 -30.28
CA GLY A 108 18.49 13.71 -30.01
C GLY A 108 18.99 12.85 -28.85
N ASN A 109 18.10 12.20 -28.09
CA ASN A 109 18.45 11.49 -26.88
C ASN A 109 17.64 10.19 -26.71
N ALA A 110 18.23 9.09 -27.18
CA ALA A 110 17.62 7.74 -27.07
C ALA A 110 17.41 7.28 -25.61
N GLU A 111 18.14 7.87 -24.65
CA GLU A 111 18.07 7.51 -23.23
C GLU A 111 17.12 8.43 -22.41
N LEU A 112 16.43 9.36 -23.07
CA LEU A 112 15.56 10.33 -22.38
C LEU A 112 14.52 9.63 -21.47
N ASP A 113 13.88 8.59 -22.00
CA ASP A 113 12.89 7.81 -21.25
C ASP A 113 13.51 7.17 -19.99
N LEU A 114 14.72 6.65 -20.08
CA LEU A 114 15.45 6.05 -18.95
C LEU A 114 15.83 7.11 -17.92
N LYS A 115 16.34 8.28 -18.34
CA LYS A 115 16.70 9.38 -17.44
C LYS A 115 15.51 9.89 -16.62
N ILE A 116 14.33 10.02 -17.25
CA ILE A 116 13.11 10.44 -16.55
C ILE A 116 12.66 9.36 -15.57
N ARG A 117 12.63 8.08 -15.98
CA ARG A 117 12.30 6.96 -15.10
C ARG A 117 13.23 6.91 -13.88
N ASP A 118 14.52 7.00 -14.12
CA ASP A 118 15.54 6.91 -13.07
C ASP A 118 15.45 8.11 -12.11
N PHE A 119 15.13 9.31 -12.61
CA PHE A 119 14.82 10.47 -11.78
C PHE A 119 13.61 10.21 -10.88
N MET A 120 12.53 9.67 -11.43
CA MET A 120 11.31 9.37 -10.66
C MET A 120 11.59 8.31 -9.59
N CYS A 121 12.30 7.23 -9.93
CA CYS A 121 12.70 6.20 -8.98
C CYS A 121 13.65 6.74 -7.89
N ALA A 122 14.58 7.63 -8.24
CA ALA A 122 15.53 8.21 -7.29
C ALA A 122 14.89 9.17 -6.27
N ASN A 123 13.83 9.87 -6.67
CA ASN A 123 13.22 10.92 -5.83
C ASN A 123 11.95 10.47 -5.11
N PHE A 124 11.23 9.46 -5.62
CA PHE A 124 9.94 9.03 -5.09
C PHE A 124 10.01 7.60 -4.58
N PHE A 125 9.91 7.44 -3.26
CA PHE A 125 9.96 6.13 -2.60
C PHE A 125 8.90 5.17 -3.14
N ASP A 126 7.66 5.63 -3.29
CA ASP A 126 6.56 4.76 -3.72
C ASP A 126 6.64 4.36 -5.19
N VAL A 127 7.22 5.19 -6.07
CA VAL A 127 7.54 4.82 -7.45
C VAL A 127 8.62 3.74 -7.47
N ARG A 128 9.69 3.92 -6.67
CA ARG A 128 10.80 2.97 -6.55
C ARG A 128 10.33 1.64 -5.94
N THR A 129 9.38 1.68 -5.01
CA THR A 129 8.89 0.51 -4.26
C THR A 129 7.78 -0.22 -5.01
N PHE A 130 6.66 0.46 -5.30
CA PHE A 130 5.45 -0.15 -5.84
C PHE A 130 5.32 -0.01 -7.36
N GLY A 131 6.09 0.89 -7.95
CA GLY A 131 5.90 1.33 -9.31
C GLY A 131 4.76 2.35 -9.44
N ALA A 132 4.60 2.87 -10.65
CA ALA A 132 3.52 3.81 -10.97
C ALA A 132 3.18 3.79 -12.46
N VAL A 133 1.95 4.25 -12.77
CA VAL A 133 1.54 4.63 -14.11
C VAL A 133 1.46 6.16 -14.17
N MET A 134 2.42 6.76 -14.86
CA MET A 134 2.59 8.22 -14.96
C MET A 134 2.06 8.70 -16.31
N THR A 135 0.76 8.95 -16.36
CA THR A 135 0.02 9.23 -17.60
C THR A 135 0.46 10.50 -18.31
N THR A 136 0.97 11.49 -17.57
CA THR A 136 1.50 12.74 -18.13
C THR A 136 2.66 12.47 -19.09
N PHE A 137 3.55 11.54 -18.77
CA PHE A 137 4.66 11.19 -19.65
C PHE A 137 4.17 10.49 -20.91
N VAL A 138 3.20 9.57 -20.79
CA VAL A 138 2.58 8.89 -21.94
C VAL A 138 1.89 9.90 -22.86
N SER A 139 1.15 10.86 -22.31
CA SER A 139 0.46 11.89 -23.09
C SER A 139 1.41 12.84 -23.81
N ASN A 140 2.65 12.97 -23.31
CA ASN A 140 3.74 13.72 -23.95
C ASN A 140 4.58 12.89 -24.93
N GLY A 141 4.20 11.63 -25.19
CA GLY A 141 4.87 10.75 -26.17
C GLY A 141 6.13 10.05 -25.63
N LEU A 142 6.28 9.99 -24.30
CA LEU A 142 7.36 9.26 -23.62
C LEU A 142 6.92 7.82 -23.28
N ASN A 143 7.86 6.89 -23.29
CA ASN A 143 7.59 5.47 -22.99
C ASN A 143 7.91 5.11 -21.53
N CYS A 144 8.44 6.04 -20.75
CA CYS A 144 8.78 5.84 -19.33
C CYS A 144 7.59 5.92 -18.37
N GLY A 145 6.37 6.11 -18.88
CA GLY A 145 5.17 6.30 -18.06
C GLY A 145 4.72 5.07 -17.26
N GLN A 146 5.28 3.89 -17.52
CA GLN A 146 5.03 2.68 -16.74
C GLN A 146 6.31 2.23 -16.04
N VAL A 147 6.27 2.24 -14.69
CA VAL A 147 7.33 1.68 -13.85
C VAL A 147 6.75 0.50 -13.08
N ARG A 148 7.30 -0.69 -13.28
CA ARG A 148 6.95 -1.87 -12.49
C ARG A 148 7.85 -1.93 -11.26
N GLY A 149 7.27 -1.69 -10.08
CA GLY A 149 8.00 -1.76 -8.82
C GLY A 149 8.25 -3.20 -8.35
N PRO A 150 9.32 -3.41 -7.56
CA PRO A 150 9.68 -4.71 -7.02
C PRO A 150 8.68 -5.25 -6.00
N VAL A 151 7.98 -4.37 -5.26
CA VAL A 151 7.07 -4.75 -4.18
C VAL A 151 5.64 -4.80 -4.70
N GLN A 152 5.02 -5.97 -4.59
CA GLN A 152 3.62 -6.17 -4.95
C GLN A 152 2.86 -6.78 -3.77
N LEU A 153 1.60 -6.37 -3.61
CA LEU A 153 0.68 -6.86 -2.57
C LEU A 153 -0.56 -7.43 -3.23
N SER A 154 -1.08 -8.52 -2.70
CA SER A 154 -2.42 -9.02 -2.98
C SER A 154 -3.47 -8.26 -2.15
N PHE A 155 -4.75 -8.44 -2.45
CA PHE A 155 -5.81 -8.03 -1.55
C PHE A 155 -5.71 -8.83 -0.25
N ALA A 156 -5.92 -8.18 0.90
CA ALA A 156 -6.08 -8.90 2.14
C ALA A 156 -7.48 -9.50 2.21
N ARG A 157 -7.55 -10.71 2.76
CA ARG A 157 -8.81 -11.38 3.10
C ARG A 157 -8.88 -11.66 4.59
N SER A 158 -10.08 -11.62 5.16
CA SER A 158 -10.27 -12.00 6.55
C SER A 158 -10.12 -13.51 6.72
N VAL A 159 -9.69 -13.93 7.91
CA VAL A 159 -9.51 -15.36 8.27
C VAL A 159 -10.86 -16.05 8.45
N ASP A 160 -11.85 -15.34 8.98
CA ASP A 160 -13.24 -15.79 9.12
C ASP A 160 -14.18 -14.81 8.38
N PRO A 161 -15.39 -15.24 8.03
CA PRO A 161 -16.43 -14.33 7.56
C PRO A 161 -16.68 -13.19 8.55
N VAL A 162 -16.88 -11.98 8.06
CA VAL A 162 -17.16 -10.80 8.87
C VAL A 162 -18.57 -10.30 8.61
N LEU A 163 -19.20 -9.70 9.63
CA LEU A 163 -20.54 -9.15 9.53
C LEU A 163 -20.47 -7.62 9.73
N PRO A 164 -20.55 -6.83 8.65
CA PRO A 164 -20.67 -5.38 8.78
C PRO A 164 -21.93 -4.97 9.54
N GLN A 165 -21.80 -3.96 10.40
CA GLN A 165 -22.89 -3.38 11.15
C GLN A 165 -23.02 -1.91 10.81
N GLU A 166 -24.25 -1.47 10.60
CA GLU A 166 -24.59 -0.05 10.53
C GLU A 166 -24.85 0.48 11.93
N VAL A 167 -24.16 1.56 12.29
CA VAL A 167 -24.29 2.21 13.59
C VAL A 167 -24.69 3.66 13.36
N THR A 168 -25.88 4.04 13.82
CA THR A 168 -26.33 5.42 13.81
C THR A 168 -25.59 6.21 14.89
N ILE A 169 -25.03 7.34 14.51
CA ILE A 169 -24.38 8.29 15.42
C ILE A 169 -25.12 9.61 15.43
N THR A 170 -25.25 10.22 16.59
CA THR A 170 -25.90 11.51 16.77
C THR A 170 -24.85 12.57 17.06
N ARG A 171 -24.88 13.67 16.30
CA ARG A 171 -24.11 14.88 16.57
C ARG A 171 -24.98 15.90 17.29
N CYS A 172 -24.52 16.37 18.44
CA CYS A 172 -25.25 17.38 19.23
C CYS A 172 -25.26 18.77 18.58
N ALA A 173 -24.32 19.05 17.65
CA ALA A 173 -24.28 20.33 16.96
C ALA A 173 -25.08 20.30 15.65
N ILE A 174 -25.75 21.39 15.35
CA ILE A 174 -26.52 21.62 14.13
C ILE A 174 -25.63 22.34 13.12
N THR A 175 -25.84 22.13 11.81
CA THR A 175 -24.95 22.62 10.79
C THR A 175 -25.21 24.09 10.41
N THR A 176 -26.47 24.51 10.37
CA THR A 176 -26.87 25.85 9.98
C THR A 176 -27.94 26.40 10.94
N GLU A 177 -28.03 27.74 11.04
CA GLU A 177 -29.07 28.41 11.84
C GLU A 177 -30.47 28.01 11.38
N LYS A 178 -30.68 27.83 10.10
CA LYS A 178 -31.96 27.41 9.51
C LYS A 178 -32.36 26.00 9.94
N ASP A 179 -31.37 25.06 10.03
CA ASP A 179 -31.64 23.69 10.51
C ASP A 179 -31.95 23.68 12.02
N ALA A 180 -31.51 24.70 12.76
CA ALA A 180 -31.77 24.83 14.20
C ALA A 180 -33.23 25.12 14.54
N GLU A 181 -33.99 25.66 13.61
CA GLU A 181 -35.41 25.94 13.79
C GLU A 181 -36.27 24.66 13.78
N ASP A 182 -35.84 23.64 12.99
CA ASP A 182 -36.61 22.41 12.76
C ASP A 182 -36.03 21.15 13.40
N LYS A 183 -34.72 21.13 13.78
CA LYS A 183 -34.00 19.94 14.23
C LYS A 183 -33.13 20.21 15.45
N ASN A 184 -33.19 19.33 16.43
CA ASN A 184 -32.34 19.41 17.63
C ASN A 184 -30.99 18.68 17.45
N ASN A 185 -30.88 17.75 16.51
CA ASN A 185 -29.70 16.90 16.32
C ASN A 185 -29.52 16.56 14.85
N THR A 186 -28.24 16.29 14.46
CA THR A 186 -27.93 15.72 13.16
C THR A 186 -27.52 14.26 13.34
N MET A 187 -28.16 13.35 12.62
CA MET A 187 -27.81 11.93 12.61
C MET A 187 -26.93 11.61 11.41
N GLY A 188 -26.04 10.65 11.60
CA GLY A 188 -25.23 10.08 10.54
C GLY A 188 -25.00 8.59 10.81
N ASN A 189 -24.70 7.83 9.76
CA ASN A 189 -24.46 6.40 9.87
C ASN A 189 -22.97 6.10 9.68
N LYS A 190 -22.48 5.12 10.42
CA LYS A 190 -21.17 4.50 10.23
C LYS A 190 -21.35 3.02 10.03
N PHE A 191 -20.55 2.47 9.12
CA PHE A 191 -20.44 1.03 8.94
C PHE A 191 -19.14 0.54 9.57
N ILE A 192 -19.23 -0.46 10.42
CA ILE A 192 -18.10 -1.04 11.15
C ILE A 192 -18.11 -2.57 11.03
N ILE A 193 -16.95 -3.17 11.17
CA ILE A 193 -16.76 -4.57 11.49
C ILE A 193 -16.45 -4.63 12.99
N PRO A 194 -17.24 -5.39 13.81
CA PRO A 194 -16.97 -5.53 15.23
C PRO A 194 -15.58 -6.08 15.53
N TYR A 195 -15.19 -7.12 14.77
CA TYR A 195 -13.83 -7.65 14.73
C TYR A 195 -13.57 -8.40 13.43
N GLY A 196 -12.37 -8.30 12.90
CA GLY A 196 -11.88 -9.08 11.77
C GLY A 196 -10.36 -9.19 11.78
N LEU A 197 -9.85 -10.42 11.59
CA LEU A 197 -8.43 -10.70 11.39
C LEU A 197 -8.18 -10.91 9.90
N TYR A 198 -7.22 -10.19 9.33
CA TYR A 198 -6.93 -10.15 7.89
C TYR A 198 -5.51 -10.60 7.61
N VAL A 199 -5.33 -11.24 6.46
CA VAL A 199 -4.03 -11.63 5.91
C VAL A 199 -3.87 -11.03 4.52
N ALA A 200 -2.77 -10.29 4.30
CA ALA A 200 -2.34 -9.81 2.99
C ALA A 200 -1.00 -10.45 2.62
N GLU A 201 -0.91 -11.01 1.44
CA GLU A 201 0.32 -11.56 0.90
C GLU A 201 1.07 -10.53 0.07
N GLY A 202 2.39 -10.57 0.12
CA GLY A 202 3.25 -9.66 -0.63
C GLY A 202 4.51 -10.34 -1.16
N TYR A 203 5.05 -9.73 -2.20
CA TYR A 203 6.17 -10.26 -2.98
C TYR A 203 7.18 -9.16 -3.26
N ILE A 204 8.48 -9.46 -3.12
CA ILE A 204 9.56 -8.52 -3.46
C ILE A 204 10.52 -9.19 -4.42
N SER A 205 10.66 -8.60 -5.61
CA SER A 205 11.52 -9.07 -6.69
C SER A 205 12.85 -8.33 -6.70
N ALA A 206 13.93 -8.99 -6.31
CA ALA A 206 15.28 -8.43 -6.42
C ALA A 206 15.67 -8.12 -7.88
N ASN A 207 15.20 -8.93 -8.83
CA ASN A 207 15.43 -8.71 -10.25
C ASN A 207 14.85 -7.38 -10.75
N LEU A 208 13.61 -7.03 -10.34
CA LEU A 208 12.99 -5.74 -10.66
C LEU A 208 13.70 -4.59 -9.94
N ALA A 209 14.09 -4.78 -8.68
CA ALA A 209 14.87 -3.78 -7.95
C ALA A 209 16.17 -3.44 -8.69
N ARG A 210 16.93 -4.45 -9.10
CA ARG A 210 18.21 -4.28 -9.80
C ARG A 210 18.07 -3.71 -11.22
N LYS A 211 17.10 -4.17 -12.00
CA LYS A 211 16.97 -3.80 -13.41
C LYS A 211 16.16 -2.54 -13.67
N VAL A 212 15.27 -2.16 -12.76
CA VAL A 212 14.24 -1.13 -13.03
C VAL A 212 14.31 0.04 -12.07
N THR A 213 14.27 -0.21 -10.74
CA THR A 213 13.96 0.87 -9.81
C THR A 213 15.09 1.29 -8.89
N GLY A 214 16.06 0.42 -8.64
CA GLY A 214 17.12 0.66 -7.67
C GLY A 214 16.68 0.54 -6.21
N PHE A 215 15.59 -0.19 -5.91
CA PHE A 215 15.11 -0.43 -4.56
C PHE A 215 16.19 -1.08 -3.70
N SER A 216 16.55 -0.41 -2.59
CA SER A 216 17.73 -0.72 -1.79
C SER A 216 17.40 -1.46 -0.49
N GLU A 217 18.44 -1.93 0.23
CA GLU A 217 18.31 -2.51 1.57
C GLU A 217 17.74 -1.49 2.59
N ASP A 218 18.12 -0.19 2.47
CA ASP A 218 17.55 0.86 3.31
C ASP A 218 16.05 1.07 3.04
N ASP A 219 15.63 0.99 1.77
CA ASP A 219 14.22 1.03 1.38
C ASP A 219 13.45 -0.19 1.91
N LEU A 220 14.08 -1.36 1.91
CA LEU A 220 13.51 -2.60 2.42
C LEU A 220 13.28 -2.50 3.95
N GLU A 221 14.27 -1.99 4.69
CA GLU A 221 14.11 -1.77 6.13
C GLU A 221 13.01 -0.75 6.43
N LEU A 222 12.98 0.36 5.69
CA LEU A 222 11.92 1.35 5.80
C LEU A 222 10.53 0.75 5.47
N LEU A 223 10.45 -0.13 4.46
CA LEU A 223 9.21 -0.82 4.11
C LEU A 223 8.72 -1.71 5.27
N TRP A 224 9.61 -2.50 5.89
CA TRP A 224 9.24 -3.34 7.03
C TRP A 224 8.77 -2.50 8.22
N ASN A 225 9.46 -1.41 8.51
CA ASN A 225 9.06 -0.48 9.57
C ASN A 225 7.72 0.20 9.26
N ALA A 226 7.51 0.58 8.01
CA ALA A 226 6.24 1.16 7.56
C ALA A 226 5.08 0.16 7.68
N ILE A 227 5.27 -1.10 7.29
CA ILE A 227 4.23 -2.14 7.41
C ILE A 227 3.85 -2.35 8.87
N VAL A 228 4.83 -2.52 9.77
CA VAL A 228 4.55 -2.79 11.19
C VAL A 228 3.82 -1.62 11.86
N ASN A 229 4.14 -0.38 11.48
CA ASN A 229 3.64 0.82 12.14
C ASN A 229 2.57 1.59 11.36
N MET A 230 2.13 1.11 10.19
CA MET A 230 1.24 1.87 9.30
C MET A 230 -0.11 2.27 9.92
N PHE A 231 -0.59 1.56 10.91
CA PHE A 231 -1.85 1.87 11.57
C PHE A 231 -1.69 2.85 12.74
N GLU A 232 -0.50 2.95 13.35
CA GLU A 232 -0.23 3.86 14.46
C GLU A 232 -0.33 5.34 14.05
N PHE A 233 -0.13 5.63 12.78
CA PHE A 233 -0.22 6.98 12.21
C PHE A 233 -1.48 7.19 11.35
N ASP A 234 -2.42 6.24 11.37
CA ASP A 234 -3.63 6.26 10.55
C ASP A 234 -4.93 6.23 11.38
N HIS A 235 -4.85 6.66 12.64
CA HIS A 235 -6.02 6.66 13.52
C HIS A 235 -7.12 7.60 13.02
N ALA A 236 -8.34 7.08 12.94
CA ALA A 236 -9.53 7.84 12.62
C ALA A 236 -10.76 7.16 13.23
N ALA A 237 -11.78 7.96 13.59
CA ALA A 237 -12.99 7.44 14.20
C ALA A 237 -13.74 6.41 13.33
N ALA A 238 -13.58 6.45 12.01
CA ALA A 238 -14.18 5.47 11.10
C ALA A 238 -13.39 4.16 11.03
N ARG A 239 -12.10 4.17 11.38
CA ARG A 239 -11.21 2.99 11.28
C ARG A 239 -11.21 2.12 12.52
N GLY A 240 -11.76 2.60 13.64
CA GLY A 240 -11.72 1.89 14.91
C GLY A 240 -10.29 1.68 15.39
N LYS A 241 -10.02 0.53 15.97
CA LYS A 241 -8.67 0.10 16.31
C LYS A 241 -8.17 -0.86 15.24
N MET A 242 -7.06 -0.54 14.63
CA MET A 242 -6.36 -1.40 13.69
C MET A 242 -4.91 -1.59 14.15
N ALA A 243 -4.38 -2.81 14.04
CA ALA A 243 -2.99 -3.08 14.38
C ALA A 243 -2.43 -4.23 13.52
N VAL A 244 -1.17 -4.12 13.14
CA VAL A 244 -0.42 -5.27 12.61
C VAL A 244 -0.07 -6.17 13.78
N ARG A 245 -0.49 -7.44 13.69
CA ARG A 245 -0.28 -8.44 14.74
C ARG A 245 0.97 -9.27 14.49
N LYS A 246 1.23 -9.57 13.22
CA LYS A 246 2.43 -10.29 12.77
C LYS A 246 2.80 -9.87 11.36
N LEU A 247 4.10 -9.80 11.11
CA LEU A 247 4.69 -9.73 9.78
C LEU A 247 5.58 -10.96 9.62
N VAL A 248 5.18 -11.90 8.77
CA VAL A 248 5.96 -13.09 8.44
C VAL A 248 6.71 -12.82 7.14
N ILE A 249 8.03 -13.00 7.15
CA ILE A 249 8.89 -12.73 6.01
C ILE A 249 9.66 -14.01 5.69
N PHE A 250 9.55 -14.47 4.45
CA PHE A 250 10.36 -15.54 3.88
C PHE A 250 11.43 -14.92 2.98
N LYS A 251 12.68 -14.91 3.46
CA LYS A 251 13.84 -14.43 2.72
C LYS A 251 14.46 -15.59 1.97
N HIS A 252 14.62 -15.42 0.66
CA HIS A 252 15.35 -16.37 -0.18
C HIS A 252 16.83 -15.99 -0.26
N ASP A 253 17.72 -16.95 -0.38
CA ASP A 253 19.15 -16.71 -0.61
C ASP A 253 19.47 -16.39 -2.08
N SER A 254 18.47 -16.44 -2.96
CA SER A 254 18.59 -16.19 -4.39
C SER A 254 17.71 -15.05 -4.89
N GLU A 255 18.12 -14.42 -6.00
CA GLU A 255 17.38 -13.35 -6.69
C GLU A 255 16.02 -13.82 -7.25
N LEU A 256 15.95 -15.06 -7.71
CA LEU A 256 14.75 -15.64 -8.32
C LEU A 256 13.89 -16.42 -7.33
N GLY A 257 14.44 -16.69 -6.16
CA GLY A 257 13.78 -17.47 -5.10
C GLY A 257 14.09 -18.97 -5.17
N ASN A 258 13.94 -19.63 -4.02
CA ASN A 258 14.27 -21.04 -3.80
C ASN A 258 13.02 -21.92 -3.75
N ALA A 259 11.83 -21.30 -3.66
CA ALA A 259 10.57 -22.01 -3.63
C ALA A 259 9.43 -21.19 -4.23
N PRO A 260 8.33 -21.81 -4.70
CA PRO A 260 7.10 -21.12 -5.04
C PRO A 260 6.47 -20.47 -3.82
N SER A 261 6.01 -19.23 -3.96
CA SER A 261 5.48 -18.40 -2.86
C SER A 261 4.29 -19.06 -2.14
N TYR A 262 3.36 -19.71 -2.90
CA TYR A 262 2.18 -20.36 -2.31
C TYR A 262 2.56 -21.44 -1.29
N LYS A 263 3.65 -22.22 -1.52
CA LYS A 263 4.13 -23.24 -0.58
C LYS A 263 4.65 -22.64 0.74
N LEU A 264 5.13 -21.39 0.68
CA LEU A 264 5.58 -20.68 1.87
C LEU A 264 4.39 -20.12 2.65
N PHE A 265 3.39 -19.57 1.96
CA PHE A 265 2.19 -19.09 2.62
C PHE A 265 1.37 -20.22 3.25
N GLU A 266 1.34 -21.43 2.66
CA GLU A 266 0.74 -22.64 3.27
C GLU A 266 1.41 -23.06 4.59
N LYS A 267 2.62 -22.57 4.91
CA LYS A 267 3.29 -22.78 6.19
C LYS A 267 2.77 -21.90 7.32
N ILE A 268 1.98 -20.88 7.00
CA ILE A 268 1.38 -19.96 7.98
C ILE A 268 0.04 -20.54 8.40
N ASN A 269 -0.07 -20.91 9.67
CA ASN A 269 -1.30 -21.44 10.23
C ASN A 269 -1.96 -20.42 11.13
N ILE A 270 -3.22 -20.09 10.84
CA ILE A 270 -4.05 -19.19 11.65
C ILE A 270 -5.41 -19.88 11.82
N ASN A 271 -5.65 -20.40 13.00
CA ASN A 271 -6.86 -21.14 13.30
C ASN A 271 -7.59 -20.53 14.49
N LYS A 272 -8.90 -20.37 14.35
CA LYS A 272 -9.75 -19.97 15.48
C LYS A 272 -9.71 -21.08 16.54
N LYS A 273 -9.54 -20.69 17.82
CA LYS A 273 -9.52 -21.62 18.95
C LYS A 273 -10.85 -22.35 19.08
N GLU A 274 -10.84 -23.64 19.43
CA GLU A 274 -12.02 -24.48 19.51
C GLU A 274 -13.11 -23.96 20.45
N ASN A 275 -12.71 -23.30 21.55
CA ASN A 275 -13.61 -22.72 22.53
C ASN A 275 -14.17 -21.35 22.16
N VAL A 276 -13.81 -20.81 20.98
CA VAL A 276 -14.23 -19.49 20.51
C VAL A 276 -15.26 -19.63 19.39
N THR A 277 -16.50 -19.24 19.65
CA THR A 277 -17.55 -19.22 18.63
C THR A 277 -17.40 -17.99 17.72
N VAL A 278 -17.24 -16.80 18.31
CA VAL A 278 -17.12 -15.53 17.60
C VAL A 278 -15.89 -14.80 18.10
N PRO A 279 -14.82 -14.70 17.31
CA PRO A 279 -13.59 -14.04 17.74
C PRO A 279 -13.79 -12.53 17.88
N ARG A 280 -13.08 -11.95 18.85
CA ARG A 280 -13.13 -10.50 19.16
C ARG A 280 -11.74 -9.90 19.38
N LYS A 281 -10.68 -10.70 19.36
CA LYS A 281 -9.29 -10.28 19.56
C LYS A 281 -8.33 -11.29 18.90
N PHE A 282 -7.10 -10.87 18.62
CA PHE A 282 -6.07 -11.74 18.04
C PHE A 282 -5.80 -12.98 18.91
N ALA A 283 -5.87 -12.85 20.24
CA ALA A 283 -5.68 -13.97 21.17
C ALA A 283 -6.73 -15.08 21.08
N ASP A 284 -7.82 -14.87 20.32
CA ASP A 284 -8.83 -15.90 20.03
C ASP A 284 -8.40 -16.86 18.91
N TYR A 285 -7.23 -16.62 18.32
CA TYR A 285 -6.62 -17.47 17.29
C TYR A 285 -5.32 -18.11 17.81
N ASP A 286 -5.05 -19.29 17.28
CA ASP A 286 -3.75 -19.91 17.34
C ASP A 286 -2.98 -19.56 16.08
N PHE A 287 -1.80 -18.96 16.24
CA PHE A 287 -0.91 -18.57 15.18
C PHE A 287 0.38 -19.36 15.26
N SER A 288 0.80 -19.98 14.17
CA SER A 288 2.11 -20.64 14.06
C SER A 288 2.62 -20.59 12.62
N VAL A 289 3.93 -20.73 12.47
CA VAL A 289 4.58 -20.93 11.17
C VAL A 289 5.37 -22.25 11.25
N ASP A 290 5.10 -23.16 10.31
CA ASP A 290 5.84 -24.42 10.20
C ASP A 290 7.22 -24.13 9.58
N THR A 291 8.23 -23.93 10.45
CA THR A 291 9.61 -23.62 10.06
C THR A 291 10.49 -24.86 9.89
N ASP A 292 10.06 -26.03 10.38
CA ASP A 292 10.87 -27.25 10.39
C ASP A 292 11.07 -27.85 9.00
N MET A 293 10.16 -27.54 8.07
CA MET A 293 10.19 -28.04 6.70
C MET A 293 10.27 -26.90 5.66
N LEU A 294 11.03 -25.85 5.98
CA LEU A 294 11.28 -24.81 4.99
C LEU A 294 12.21 -25.33 3.88
N PRO A 295 11.97 -24.94 2.63
CA PRO A 295 12.85 -25.24 1.52
C PRO A 295 14.28 -24.71 1.78
N SER A 296 15.30 -25.46 1.30
CA SER A 296 16.69 -25.04 1.40
C SER A 296 16.88 -23.65 0.79
N GLY A 297 17.61 -22.77 1.48
CA GLY A 297 17.84 -21.39 1.06
C GLY A 297 16.66 -20.43 1.34
N VAL A 298 15.70 -20.84 2.18
CA VAL A 298 14.64 -19.96 2.69
C VAL A 298 14.75 -19.80 4.18
N GLU A 299 14.81 -18.57 4.64
CA GLU A 299 14.79 -18.16 6.05
C GLU A 299 13.42 -17.56 6.39
N CYS A 300 12.84 -17.91 7.53
CA CYS A 300 11.62 -17.29 8.06
C CYS A 300 11.96 -16.31 9.17
N ILE A 301 11.50 -15.06 9.03
CA ILE A 301 11.64 -14.00 10.02
C ILE A 301 10.23 -13.55 10.43
N ILE A 302 9.94 -13.48 11.72
CA ILE A 302 8.64 -13.04 12.25
C ILE A 302 8.87 -11.76 13.09
N LYS A 303 8.14 -10.70 12.70
CA LYS A 303 8.11 -9.42 13.42
C LYS A 303 6.74 -9.17 14.03
#